data_c47faeb9f877e5b9d0967104695b7104
#
_entry.id   c47faeb9f877e5b9d0967104695b7104
#
_cell.length_a   1.000
_cell.length_b   1.000
_cell.length_c   1.000
_cell.angle_alpha   90.00
_cell.angle_beta   90.00
_cell.angle_gamma   90.00
#
_symmetry.space_group_name_H-M   'P 1'
#
loop_
_entity.id
_entity.type
_entity.pdbx_description
1 polymer ?
#
loop_
_entity_poly.entity_id
_entity_poly.type
_entity_poly.pdbx_seq_one_letter_code
_entity_poly.pdbx_strand_id
1 'polypeptide(L)'
;SPSERRAQKNPALFESLSEGERAAVLRGEVKEGMSRDAVYLAWGSPGRVMSGSRDGKEQEKWAYFVATPVQTTSFNDRAYPASPFYSAYGIHPQYGYGIGPGWGVGSGVDYLPQISRSVEFVGGRVVAWEKNQ
;
A
#
# COMPACT_ATOMS: atom_id res chain seq x y z
N SER A 1 -17.02 -6.80 7.30
CA SER A 1 -15.68 -6.67 6.78
C SER A 1 -15.34 -5.20 6.57
N PRO A 2 -14.07 -4.85 6.51
CA PRO A 2 -13.71 -3.45 6.29
C PRO A 2 -14.22 -2.87 4.98
N SER A 3 -14.20 -3.66 3.91
CA SER A 3 -14.68 -3.17 2.63
C SER A 3 -16.19 -2.93 2.64
N GLU A 4 -16.92 -3.81 3.28
CA GLU A 4 -18.35 -3.61 3.41
C GLU A 4 -18.64 -2.34 4.20
N ARG A 5 -17.89 -2.08 5.24
CA ARG A 5 -18.09 -0.87 6.03
C ARG A 5 -17.78 0.39 5.22
N ARG A 6 -16.74 0.35 4.40
CA ARG A 6 -16.44 1.49 3.55
C ARG A 6 -17.55 1.74 2.53
N ALA A 7 -18.09 0.66 1.97
CA ALA A 7 -19.20 0.79 1.03
C ALA A 7 -20.43 1.39 1.70
N GLN A 8 -20.70 0.98 2.92
CA GLN A 8 -21.84 1.51 3.65
C GLN A 8 -21.68 2.97 4.01
N LYS A 9 -20.46 3.40 4.26
CA LYS A 9 -20.20 4.79 4.58
C LYS A 9 -20.15 5.69 3.36
N ASN A 10 -20.01 5.11 2.18
CA ASN A 10 -19.93 5.86 0.93
C ASN A 10 -20.91 5.30 -0.09
N PRO A 11 -22.19 5.38 0.21
CA PRO A 11 -23.17 4.70 -0.65
C PRO A 11 -23.25 5.24 -2.06
N ALA A 12 -23.09 6.55 -2.24
CA ALA A 12 -23.13 7.12 -3.57
C ALA A 12 -21.95 6.63 -4.41
N LEU A 13 -20.78 6.55 -3.79
CA LEU A 13 -19.60 6.08 -4.48
C LEU A 13 -19.77 4.60 -4.87
N PHE A 14 -20.26 3.81 -3.95
CA PHE A 14 -20.48 2.40 -4.20
C PHE A 14 -21.49 2.18 -5.33
N GLU A 15 -22.56 2.94 -5.33
CA GLU A 15 -23.55 2.80 -6.38
C GLU A 15 -23.08 3.29 -7.73
N SER A 16 -22.09 4.15 -7.78
CA SER A 16 -21.55 4.61 -9.05
C SER A 16 -20.70 3.55 -9.74
N LEU A 17 -20.34 2.48 -9.04
CA LEU A 17 -19.48 1.46 -9.62
C LEU A 17 -20.29 0.50 -10.50
N SER A 18 -19.58 -0.20 -11.37
CA SER A 18 -20.22 -1.22 -12.17
C SER A 18 -20.62 -2.38 -11.28
N GLU A 19 -21.49 -3.25 -11.79
CA GLU A 19 -21.94 -4.38 -11.03
C GLU A 19 -20.78 -5.29 -10.63
N GLY A 20 -19.85 -5.52 -11.55
CA GLY A 20 -18.70 -6.35 -11.25
C GLY A 20 -17.79 -5.73 -10.20
N GLU A 21 -17.63 -4.41 -10.26
CA GLU A 21 -16.83 -3.73 -9.24
C GLU A 21 -17.51 -3.80 -7.88
N ARG A 22 -18.81 -3.62 -7.83
CA ARG A 22 -19.52 -3.72 -6.55
C ARG A 22 -19.36 -5.10 -5.93
N ALA A 23 -19.44 -6.14 -6.75
CA ALA A 23 -19.26 -7.50 -6.25
C ALA A 23 -17.87 -7.71 -5.70
N ALA A 24 -16.86 -7.21 -6.42
CA ALA A 24 -15.47 -7.35 -5.96
C ALA A 24 -15.26 -6.58 -4.65
N VAL A 25 -15.81 -5.38 -4.54
CA VAL A 25 -15.68 -4.59 -3.33
C VAL A 25 -16.27 -5.32 -2.13
N LEU A 26 -17.42 -5.93 -2.30
CA LEU A 26 -18.03 -6.65 -1.19
C LEU A 26 -17.22 -7.85 -0.75
N ARG A 27 -16.42 -8.39 -1.64
CA ARG A 27 -15.52 -9.48 -1.29
C ARG A 27 -14.14 -9.00 -0.86
N GLY A 28 -13.90 -7.69 -0.91
CA GLY A 28 -12.58 -7.14 -0.57
C GLY A 28 -11.52 -7.49 -1.60
N GLU A 29 -11.91 -7.67 -2.85
CA GLU A 29 -10.98 -8.04 -3.91
C GLU A 29 -10.70 -6.93 -4.87
N VAL A 30 -9.50 -6.91 -5.42
CA VAL A 30 -9.11 -5.99 -6.47
C VAL A 30 -8.86 -6.80 -7.72
N LYS A 31 -9.39 -6.34 -8.84
CA LYS A 31 -9.22 -7.00 -10.13
C LYS A 31 -8.79 -6.02 -11.18
N GLU A 32 -8.16 -6.50 -12.24
CA GLU A 32 -7.76 -5.65 -13.34
C GLU A 32 -8.99 -4.98 -13.93
N GLY A 33 -8.84 -3.75 -14.35
CA GLY A 33 -9.92 -2.98 -14.91
C GLY A 33 -10.70 -2.14 -13.91
N MET A 34 -10.50 -2.36 -12.63
CA MET A 34 -11.23 -1.60 -11.61
C MET A 34 -10.76 -0.15 -11.55
N SER A 35 -11.66 0.75 -11.17
CA SER A 35 -11.34 2.15 -11.01
C SER A 35 -10.65 2.40 -9.68
N ARG A 36 -10.07 3.57 -9.51
CA ARG A 36 -9.47 3.94 -8.22
C ARG A 36 -10.49 3.92 -7.10
N ASP A 37 -11.72 4.37 -7.37
CA ASP A 37 -12.77 4.39 -6.36
C ASP A 37 -13.11 2.98 -5.89
N ALA A 38 -13.15 2.05 -6.81
CA ALA A 38 -13.44 0.66 -6.46
C ALA A 38 -12.31 0.08 -5.61
N VAL A 39 -11.08 0.38 -5.96
CA VAL A 39 -9.93 -0.09 -5.17
C VAL A 39 -9.95 0.52 -3.78
N TYR A 40 -10.28 1.80 -3.68
CA TYR A 40 -10.39 2.45 -2.39
C TYR A 40 -11.44 1.76 -1.51
N LEU A 41 -12.59 1.44 -2.07
CA LEU A 41 -13.62 0.78 -1.27
C LEU A 41 -13.19 -0.63 -0.90
N ALA A 42 -12.49 -1.32 -1.78
CA ALA A 42 -12.07 -2.70 -1.51
C ALA A 42 -10.93 -2.77 -0.50
N TRP A 43 -9.91 -1.94 -0.69
CA TRP A 43 -8.70 -2.04 0.11
C TRP A 43 -8.40 -0.83 1.01
N GLY A 44 -9.13 0.24 0.85
CA GLY A 44 -8.93 1.44 1.67
C GLY A 44 -7.91 2.39 1.07
N SER A 45 -7.50 3.34 1.86
CA SER A 45 -6.53 4.34 1.44
C SER A 45 -5.14 3.74 1.45
N PRO A 46 -4.36 3.98 0.42
CA PRO A 46 -2.99 3.46 0.41
C PRO A 46 -2.09 4.27 1.32
N GLY A 47 -1.01 3.66 1.75
CA GLY A 47 -0.02 4.37 2.54
C GLY A 47 0.90 5.22 1.69
N ARG A 48 1.03 4.89 0.42
CA ARG A 48 1.87 5.66 -0.49
C ARG A 48 1.27 5.66 -1.88
N VAL A 49 1.28 6.83 -2.52
CA VAL A 49 0.84 6.95 -3.89
C VAL A 49 2.00 7.54 -4.70
N MET A 50 2.32 6.92 -5.81
CA MET A 50 3.30 7.44 -6.74
C MET A 50 2.63 7.68 -8.08
N SER A 51 2.87 8.82 -8.68
CA SER A 51 2.26 9.17 -9.95
C SER A 51 3.33 9.36 -11.00
N GLY A 52 3.01 9.04 -12.22
CA GLY A 52 3.94 9.18 -13.32
C GLY A 52 3.23 9.05 -14.65
N SER A 53 4.00 8.74 -15.67
CA SER A 53 3.47 8.59 -17.01
C SER A 53 4.08 7.35 -17.65
N ARG A 54 3.28 6.63 -18.41
CA ARG A 54 3.75 5.48 -19.17
C ARG A 54 3.14 5.59 -20.58
N ASP A 55 4.00 5.72 -21.57
CA ASP A 55 3.57 5.79 -22.98
C ASP A 55 2.50 6.87 -23.19
N GLY A 56 2.68 8.01 -22.56
CA GLY A 56 1.75 9.10 -22.70
C GLY A 56 0.49 8.99 -21.87
N LYS A 57 0.37 7.95 -21.08
CA LYS A 57 -0.80 7.77 -20.22
C LYS A 57 -0.43 7.96 -18.77
N GLU A 58 -1.36 8.47 -17.99
CA GLU A 58 -1.16 8.66 -16.58
C GLU A 58 -0.98 7.32 -15.90
N GLN A 59 0.01 7.22 -15.06
CA GLN A 59 0.28 6.00 -14.30
C GLN A 59 0.32 6.34 -12.83
N GLU A 60 -0.22 5.46 -12.00
CA GLU A 60 -0.23 5.66 -10.57
C GLU A 60 0.01 4.33 -9.88
N LYS A 61 0.75 4.33 -8.81
CA LYS A 61 0.98 3.12 -8.03
C LYS A 61 0.58 3.38 -6.60
N TRP A 62 -0.18 2.48 -6.04
CA TRP A 62 -0.62 2.54 -4.65
C TRP A 62 0.06 1.43 -3.89
N ALA A 63 0.64 1.74 -2.75
CA ALA A 63 1.26 0.73 -1.91
C ALA A 63 0.63 0.76 -0.53
N TYR A 64 0.37 -0.43 -0.01
CA TYR A 64 -0.21 -0.60 1.31
C TYR A 64 0.82 -1.29 2.19
N PHE A 65 0.92 -0.86 3.41
CA PHE A 65 1.97 -1.33 4.28
C PHE A 65 1.43 -1.98 5.53
N VAL A 66 2.19 -2.91 6.07
CA VAL A 66 1.94 -3.44 7.38
C VAL A 66 3.20 -3.23 8.18
N ALA A 67 3.06 -3.09 9.47
CA ALA A 67 4.21 -2.96 10.34
C ALA A 67 4.70 -4.36 10.67
N THR A 68 5.94 -4.62 10.37
CA THR A 68 6.53 -5.92 10.62
C THR A 68 7.57 -5.78 11.72
N PRO A 69 7.48 -6.56 12.77
CA PRO A 69 8.47 -6.47 13.84
C PRO A 69 9.82 -6.99 13.39
N VAL A 70 10.85 -6.30 13.79
CA VAL A 70 12.20 -6.74 13.52
C VAL A 70 12.98 -6.60 14.79
N GLN A 71 13.91 -7.50 15.00
CA GLN A 71 14.72 -7.47 16.19
C GLN A 71 15.83 -6.47 16.00
N THR A 72 15.94 -5.54 16.91
CA THR A 72 16.98 -4.57 16.75
C THR A 72 18.03 -4.87 17.71
N THR A 73 18.89 -5.70 17.43
CA THR A 73 19.93 -5.99 18.35
C THR A 73 21.15 -5.21 18.11
N SER A 74 21.25 -4.54 17.12
CA SER A 74 22.48 -3.86 16.98
C SER A 74 22.27 -2.85 16.02
N PHE A 75 23.21 -2.20 15.78
CA PHE A 75 23.01 -1.19 14.97
C PHE A 75 23.15 -1.51 13.64
N ASN A 76 22.78 -2.46 13.13
CA ASN A 76 22.78 -2.75 11.81
C ASN A 76 21.91 -1.97 11.03
N ASP A 77 21.87 -0.81 11.25
CA ASP A 77 21.07 0.08 10.50
C ASP A 77 21.35 0.01 9.07
N ARG A 78 22.47 -0.45 8.68
CA ARG A 78 22.70 -0.48 7.30
C ARG A 78 21.86 -1.48 6.63
N ALA A 79 21.19 -2.30 7.29
CA ALA A 79 20.33 -3.21 6.64
C ALA A 79 19.11 -2.51 6.06
N TYR A 80 18.74 -1.39 6.62
CA TYR A 80 17.58 -0.76 6.14
C TYR A 80 17.77 -0.06 4.83
N PRO A 81 18.82 0.64 4.64
CA PRO A 81 19.02 1.31 3.38
C PRO A 81 19.13 0.36 2.22
N ALA A 82 19.42 -0.87 2.52
CA ALA A 82 19.58 -1.79 1.45
C ALA A 82 18.25 -2.39 0.99
N SER A 83 17.18 -2.05 1.60
CA SER A 83 15.92 -2.63 1.22
C SER A 83 15.42 -2.06 -0.10
N PRO A 84 15.24 -2.85 -1.09
CA PRO A 84 14.75 -2.35 -2.36
C PRO A 84 13.34 -1.77 -2.26
N PHE A 85 12.61 -2.19 -1.28
CA PHE A 85 11.29 -1.67 -1.16
C PHE A 85 11.31 -0.22 -0.82
N TYR A 86 12.22 0.22 -0.01
CA TYR A 86 12.25 1.61 0.35
C TYR A 86 12.53 2.46 -0.86
N SER A 87 13.43 2.07 -1.70
CA SER A 87 13.71 2.86 -2.86
C SER A 87 12.59 2.82 -3.83
N ALA A 88 12.00 1.68 -4.04
CA ALA A 88 10.98 1.53 -5.06
C ALA A 88 9.76 2.39 -4.79
N TYR A 89 9.46 2.62 -3.53
CA TYR A 89 8.26 3.37 -3.21
C TYR A 89 8.55 4.68 -2.51
N GLY A 90 9.76 5.13 -2.58
CA GLY A 90 10.12 6.43 -2.05
C GLY A 90 10.13 6.52 -0.54
N ILE A 91 10.20 5.40 0.13
CA ILE A 91 10.29 5.42 1.54
C ILE A 91 11.71 5.51 1.95
N HIS A 92 12.05 6.50 2.76
CA HIS A 92 13.39 6.73 3.08
C HIS A 92 13.72 6.13 4.37
N PRO A 93 14.85 5.60 4.52
CA PRO A 93 15.26 5.02 5.79
C PRO A 93 15.17 5.99 6.92
N GLN A 94 15.37 7.24 6.60
CA GLN A 94 15.38 8.17 7.67
C GLN A 94 14.04 8.42 8.21
N TYR A 95 13.04 7.95 7.69
CA TYR A 95 11.79 8.12 8.21
C TYR A 95 11.81 7.21 9.28
N GLY A 96 12.82 6.63 9.37
CA GLY A 96 13.23 6.15 10.22
C GLY A 96 12.69 5.33 11.18
N TYR A 97 11.81 5.39 11.29
CA TYR A 97 11.36 4.62 11.99
C TYR A 97 12.03 4.52 13.15
N GLY A 98 12.37 5.38 13.44
CA GLY A 98 12.77 5.24 14.56
C GLY A 98 14.05 4.77 14.74
N ILE A 99 14.76 4.71 14.02
CA ILE A 99 15.91 4.27 14.10
C ILE A 99 16.80 5.26 14.48
N GLY A 100 16.59 6.07 15.15
CA GLY A 100 17.49 7.07 15.51
C GLY A 100 18.51 6.55 16.41
N PRO A 101 19.49 7.31 16.61
CA PRO A 101 20.54 6.92 17.43
C PRO A 101 20.04 6.67 18.78
N GLY A 102 20.48 5.89 19.37
CA GLY A 102 20.08 5.73 20.66
C GLY A 102 19.03 4.74 20.89
N TRP A 103 18.41 4.41 19.94
CA TRP A 103 17.47 3.59 20.05
C TRP A 103 17.85 2.35 20.03
N GLY A 104 18.52 1.95 19.28
CA GLY A 104 18.76 0.69 19.20
C GLY A 104 19.53 0.13 20.18
N VAL A 105 19.77 0.68 21.18
CA VAL A 105 20.51 0.19 22.06
C VAL A 105 20.00 -0.95 22.65
N GLY A 106 19.11 -1.30 22.69
CA GLY A 106 18.70 -2.39 23.41
C GLY A 106 18.30 -3.49 22.58
N SER A 107 17.93 -4.50 23.16
CA SER A 107 17.41 -5.54 22.42
C SER A 107 15.97 -5.28 22.45
N GLY A 108 15.41 -4.75 21.60
CA GLY A 108 14.01 -4.52 21.52
C GLY A 108 13.48 -4.98 20.23
N VAL A 109 12.25 -4.66 20.00
CA VAL A 109 11.59 -4.95 18.75
C VAL A 109 11.14 -3.64 18.17
N ASP A 110 11.57 -3.35 16.98
CA ASP A 110 11.08 -2.22 16.26
C ASP A 110 10.15 -2.69 15.19
N TYR A 111 9.42 -1.78 14.58
CA TYR A 111 8.50 -2.12 13.53
C TYR A 111 8.90 -1.40 12.27
N LEU A 112 9.03 -2.13 11.19
CA LEU A 112 9.34 -1.56 9.89
C LEU A 112 8.17 -1.72 8.98
N PRO A 113 7.88 -0.71 8.16
CA PRO A 113 6.83 -0.86 7.17
C PRO A 113 7.27 -1.82 6.08
N GLN A 114 6.40 -2.70 5.72
CA GLN A 114 6.63 -3.59 4.60
C GLN A 114 5.43 -3.55 3.70
N ILE A 115 5.66 -3.64 2.41
CA ILE A 115 4.59 -3.59 1.45
C ILE A 115 3.80 -4.88 1.55
N SER A 116 2.52 -4.77 1.85
CA SER A 116 1.66 -5.93 1.92
C SER A 116 0.89 -6.12 0.64
N ARG A 117 0.58 -5.03 -0.04
CA ARG A 117 -0.18 -5.05 -1.28
C ARG A 117 0.24 -3.87 -2.12
N SER A 118 0.11 -4.01 -3.42
CA SER A 118 0.32 -2.88 -4.32
C SER A 118 -0.64 -2.96 -5.49
N VAL A 119 -0.97 -1.81 -6.05
CA VAL A 119 -1.85 -1.72 -7.21
C VAL A 119 -1.26 -0.72 -8.17
N GLU A 120 -1.25 -1.08 -9.43
CA GLU A 120 -0.78 -0.17 -10.46
C GLU A 120 -1.93 0.19 -11.36
N PHE A 121 -2.12 1.48 -11.59
CA PHE A 121 -3.17 2.00 -12.47
C PHE A 121 -2.55 2.64 -13.69
N VAL A 122 -3.18 2.48 -14.83
CA VAL A 122 -2.84 3.24 -16.02
C VAL A 122 -4.16 3.78 -16.56
N GLY A 123 -4.21 5.09 -16.80
CA GLY A 123 -5.44 5.70 -17.26
C GLY A 123 -6.58 5.56 -16.26
N GLY A 124 -6.26 5.47 -15.00
CA GLY A 124 -7.28 5.37 -13.95
C GLY A 124 -7.88 3.98 -13.76
N ARG A 125 -7.29 2.97 -14.38
CA ARG A 125 -7.79 1.60 -14.26
C ARG A 125 -6.67 0.67 -13.83
N VAL A 126 -6.97 -0.32 -13.02
CA VAL A 126 -5.99 -1.30 -12.53
C VAL A 126 -5.46 -2.11 -13.69
N VAL A 127 -4.14 -2.14 -13.84
CA VAL A 127 -3.48 -3.00 -14.81
C VAL A 127 -2.68 -4.10 -14.14
N ALA A 128 -2.35 -3.94 -12.87
CA ALA A 128 -1.61 -4.96 -12.13
C ALA A 128 -1.85 -4.78 -10.64
N TRP A 129 -1.81 -5.86 -9.91
CA TRP A 129 -1.87 -5.79 -8.46
C TRP A 129 -1.10 -6.96 -7.88
N GLU A 130 -0.61 -6.77 -6.66
CA GLU A 130 0.11 -7.81 -5.96
C GLU A 130 -0.32 -7.84 -4.50
N LYS A 131 -0.26 -9.00 -3.91
CA LYS A 131 -0.64 -9.15 -2.53
C LYS A 131 0.24 -10.22 -1.91
N ASN A 132 0.83 -9.92 -0.77
CA ASN A 132 1.64 -10.90 -0.07
C ASN A 132 0.76 -11.98 0.50
N GLN A 133 1.29 -13.15 0.52
CA GLN A 133 0.56 -14.30 1.06
C GLN A 133 0.63 -14.36 2.58
#